data_576f796676f4debc96e92dc596d85d83
#
_entry.id   576f796676f4debc96e92dc596d85d83
#
_cell.length_a   1.000
_cell.length_b   1.000
_cell.length_c   1.000
_cell.angle_alpha   90.00
_cell.angle_beta   90.00
_cell.angle_gamma   90.00
#
_symmetry.space_group_name_H-M   'P 1'
#
loop_
_entity.id
_entity.type
_entity.pdbx_description
1 polymer ?
#
loop_
_entity_poly.entity_id
_entity_poly.type
_entity_poly.pdbx_seq_one_letter_code
_entity_poly.pdbx_strand_id
1 'polypeptide(L)'
;MKKQMIVAVSMVALLLAAASPFANMETPVYAAGQGEAVKAEMKTLAQLDKNVVEAAKQAMQKQAGGVPIELDRISGENADCWVISAKDSRGEVLVTKKEGKVVFVKVTLKFNEVAANLQNTVTSTLKGMDAKRAYVIDSVERINWEKENVWQFNGKDVSVSIDAQTGKVNTASLRYTAQQMNAKVVETAHKTLKSLSKGNTQVLLPDVTLVKDTQRHWDQVWSFMDSSRTYSIIIGAKTGKVVSATIFNEFSNDNYVSDEDIPKVFAKPFYTKEKAIVAVNPMMKKVFNLDLSGYNVSSKYNEYTFTKKGKPTVIASINKKGVFYDFTVTPENGLIN
;
A
#
# COMPACT_ATOMS: atom_id res chain seq x y z
N MET A 1 -11.83 -34.12 -0.50
CA MET A 1 -11.19 -33.08 0.33
C MET A 1 -10.35 -32.20 -0.59
N LYS A 2 -10.86 -31.02 -0.98
CA LYS A 2 -10.14 -30.04 -1.82
C LYS A 2 -9.25 -29.20 -0.89
N LYS A 3 -7.92 -29.33 -1.04
CA LYS A 3 -6.94 -28.46 -0.37
C LYS A 3 -7.08 -27.04 -0.93
N GLN A 4 -7.53 -26.12 -0.12
CA GLN A 4 -7.43 -24.70 -0.41
C GLN A 4 -5.96 -24.30 -0.33
N MET A 5 -5.40 -23.95 -1.46
CA MET A 5 -4.06 -23.38 -1.58
C MET A 5 -4.18 -21.88 -1.23
N ILE A 6 -3.75 -21.53 -0.02
CA ILE A 6 -3.59 -20.12 0.37
C ILE A 6 -2.33 -19.63 -0.35
N VAL A 7 -2.54 -18.83 -1.39
CA VAL A 7 -1.45 -18.09 -2.06
C VAL A 7 -1.21 -16.84 -1.22
N ALA A 8 -0.17 -16.88 -0.38
CA ALA A 8 0.37 -15.68 0.25
C ALA A 8 1.15 -14.90 -0.83
N VAL A 9 0.53 -13.88 -1.41
CA VAL A 9 1.19 -12.96 -2.33
C VAL A 9 2.01 -12.00 -1.49
N SER A 10 3.32 -12.01 -1.64
CA SER A 10 4.24 -11.04 -1.03
C SER A 10 3.97 -9.65 -1.59
N MET A 11 3.23 -8.83 -0.84
CA MET A 11 2.91 -7.44 -1.21
C MET A 11 3.99 -6.47 -0.72
N VAL A 12 5.25 -6.67 -1.05
CA VAL A 12 6.32 -5.71 -0.71
C VAL A 12 6.24 -4.45 -1.59
N ALA A 13 5.76 -4.57 -2.82
CA ALA A 13 5.62 -3.43 -3.74
C ALA A 13 4.56 -2.39 -3.30
N LEU A 14 3.58 -2.77 -2.49
CA LEU A 14 2.53 -1.86 -1.98
C LEU A 14 2.97 -1.01 -0.77
N LEU A 15 4.12 -1.27 -0.16
CA LEU A 15 4.64 -0.48 0.96
C LEU A 15 4.98 0.97 0.57
N LEU A 16 5.38 1.22 -0.66
CA LEU A 16 5.66 2.57 -1.15
C LEU A 16 4.39 3.41 -1.31
N ALA A 17 3.27 2.80 -1.68
CA ALA A 17 1.98 3.47 -1.80
C ALA A 17 1.33 3.75 -0.41
N ALA A 18 1.52 2.88 0.58
CA ALA A 18 0.98 3.07 1.92
C ALA A 18 1.79 4.03 2.80
N ALA A 19 3.08 4.24 2.48
CA ALA A 19 3.93 5.20 3.20
C ALA A 19 3.75 6.65 2.74
N SER A 20 3.05 6.89 1.64
CA SER A 20 2.62 8.20 1.17
C SER A 20 1.15 8.14 0.77
N PRO A 21 0.22 8.13 1.72
CA PRO A 21 -1.21 8.19 1.39
C PRO A 21 -1.60 9.49 0.67
N PHE A 22 -0.67 10.42 0.55
CA PHE A 22 -0.84 11.73 -0.08
C PHE A 22 0.17 12.03 -1.18
N ALA A 23 1.06 11.10 -1.54
CA ALA A 23 1.65 11.19 -2.86
C ALA A 23 0.46 11.13 -3.82
N ASN A 24 0.26 12.21 -4.58
CA ASN A 24 -0.59 12.14 -5.74
C ASN A 24 -0.26 10.79 -6.38
N MET A 25 -1.20 9.84 -6.37
CA MET A 25 -1.18 8.78 -7.33
C MET A 25 -1.30 9.55 -8.65
N GLU A 26 -0.17 9.99 -9.18
CA GLU A 26 -0.09 10.13 -10.61
C GLU A 26 -0.60 8.79 -11.09
N THR A 27 -1.79 8.80 -11.68
CA THR A 27 -2.29 7.68 -12.48
C THR A 27 -1.07 7.07 -13.10
N PRO A 28 -0.86 5.73 -13.07
CA PRO A 28 0.26 5.15 -13.75
C PRO A 28 0.20 5.71 -15.17
N VAL A 29 0.99 6.74 -15.41
CA VAL A 29 1.32 7.18 -16.76
C VAL A 29 2.09 5.97 -17.23
N TYR A 30 1.39 5.07 -17.92
CA TYR A 30 2.05 4.05 -18.71
C TYR A 30 3.05 4.84 -19.51
N ALA A 31 4.34 4.72 -19.16
CA ALA A 31 5.41 5.46 -19.74
C ALA A 31 5.25 5.34 -21.26
N ALA A 32 4.70 6.39 -21.87
CA ALA A 32 4.77 6.56 -23.29
C ALA A 32 6.28 6.62 -23.56
N GLY A 33 6.79 5.57 -24.17
CA GLY A 33 8.17 5.54 -24.62
C GLY A 33 8.45 6.89 -25.26
N GLN A 34 9.62 7.46 -24.97
CA GLN A 34 10.10 8.69 -25.59
C GLN A 34 10.20 8.49 -27.12
N GLY A 35 9.05 8.51 -27.80
CA GLY A 35 8.89 8.66 -29.22
C GLY A 35 8.34 10.07 -29.42
N GLU A 36 8.90 10.80 -30.37
CA GLU A 36 8.51 12.15 -30.78
C GLU A 36 7.01 12.35 -30.65
N ALA A 37 6.61 13.41 -29.94
CA ALA A 37 5.22 13.80 -29.80
C ALA A 37 4.64 14.13 -31.16
N VAL A 38 4.13 13.14 -31.87
CA VAL A 38 3.22 13.35 -32.98
C VAL A 38 2.02 14.07 -32.37
N LYS A 39 1.74 15.31 -32.76
CA LYS A 39 0.47 15.97 -32.50
C LYS A 39 -0.64 15.16 -33.19
N ALA A 40 -1.07 14.09 -32.54
CA ALA A 40 -2.27 13.38 -32.96
C ALA A 40 -3.44 14.34 -32.76
N GLU A 41 -4.21 14.60 -33.79
CA GLU A 41 -5.49 15.28 -33.69
C GLU A 41 -6.31 14.57 -32.57
N MET A 42 -6.66 15.31 -31.51
CA MET A 42 -7.44 14.76 -30.43
C MET A 42 -8.80 14.32 -30.99
N LYS A 43 -9.02 13.02 -31.02
CA LYS A 43 -10.30 12.43 -31.43
C LYS A 43 -11.39 12.88 -30.47
N THR A 44 -12.54 13.22 -31.03
CA THR A 44 -13.74 13.50 -30.23
C THR A 44 -14.47 12.20 -29.90
N LEU A 45 -15.30 12.20 -28.85
CA LEU A 45 -16.14 11.03 -28.52
C LEU A 45 -17.03 10.60 -29.72
N ALA A 46 -17.46 11.53 -30.57
CA ALA A 46 -18.27 11.24 -31.74
C ALA A 46 -17.53 10.42 -32.83
N GLN A 47 -16.21 10.38 -32.77
CA GLN A 47 -15.38 9.60 -33.69
C GLN A 47 -15.07 8.19 -33.22
N LEU A 48 -15.47 7.86 -31.96
CA LEU A 48 -15.37 6.51 -31.43
C LEU A 48 -16.57 5.67 -31.86
N ASP A 49 -16.37 4.34 -31.83
CA ASP A 49 -17.47 3.40 -31.93
C ASP A 49 -18.50 3.66 -30.83
N LYS A 50 -19.78 3.69 -31.19
CA LYS A 50 -20.87 3.91 -30.24
C LYS A 50 -20.87 2.93 -29.07
N ASN A 51 -20.47 1.69 -29.32
CA ASN A 51 -20.35 0.67 -28.27
C ASN A 51 -19.29 1.00 -27.22
N VAL A 52 -18.16 1.60 -27.66
CA VAL A 52 -17.08 2.05 -26.75
C VAL A 52 -17.57 3.19 -25.86
N VAL A 53 -18.26 4.19 -26.45
CA VAL A 53 -18.79 5.33 -25.71
C VAL A 53 -19.88 4.89 -24.72
N GLU A 54 -20.77 4.00 -25.16
CA GLU A 54 -21.86 3.49 -24.31
C GLU A 54 -21.30 2.63 -23.16
N ALA A 55 -20.33 1.75 -23.41
CA ALA A 55 -19.65 0.98 -22.39
C ALA A 55 -18.97 1.88 -21.33
N ALA A 56 -18.28 2.93 -21.78
CA ALA A 56 -17.67 3.92 -20.90
C ALA A 56 -18.71 4.62 -20.02
N LYS A 57 -19.82 5.08 -20.61
CA LYS A 57 -20.92 5.76 -19.93
C LYS A 57 -21.57 4.87 -18.89
N GLN A 58 -21.93 3.64 -19.25
CA GLN A 58 -22.54 2.67 -18.34
C GLN A 58 -21.61 2.33 -17.17
N ALA A 59 -20.30 2.13 -17.42
CA ALA A 59 -19.34 1.85 -16.39
C ALA A 59 -19.24 3.01 -15.39
N MET A 60 -19.13 4.25 -15.85
CA MET A 60 -19.09 5.42 -14.98
C MET A 60 -20.39 5.59 -14.18
N GLN A 61 -21.54 5.48 -14.80
CA GLN A 61 -22.84 5.58 -14.12
C GLN A 61 -23.01 4.51 -13.04
N LYS A 62 -22.62 3.27 -13.35
CA LYS A 62 -22.63 2.16 -12.39
C LYS A 62 -21.76 2.45 -11.17
N GLN A 63 -20.54 2.99 -11.38
CA GLN A 63 -19.63 3.31 -10.28
C GLN A 63 -20.04 4.55 -9.48
N ALA A 64 -20.73 5.48 -10.12
CA ALA A 64 -21.22 6.71 -9.50
C ALA A 64 -22.41 6.52 -8.54
N GLY A 65 -23.02 5.32 -8.51
CA GLY A 65 -24.08 5.01 -7.56
C GLY A 65 -25.33 5.89 -7.70
N GLY A 66 -25.66 6.36 -8.92
CA GLY A 66 -26.81 7.23 -9.21
C GLY A 66 -26.47 8.72 -9.32
N VAL A 67 -25.24 9.11 -9.00
CA VAL A 67 -24.77 10.49 -9.25
C VAL A 67 -24.55 10.68 -10.75
N PRO A 68 -25.11 11.70 -11.39
CA PRO A 68 -24.91 11.93 -12.82
C PRO A 68 -23.44 12.25 -13.14
N ILE A 69 -22.86 11.48 -14.04
CA ILE A 69 -21.52 11.69 -14.59
C ILE A 69 -21.63 11.73 -16.12
N GLU A 70 -21.15 12.81 -16.71
CA GLU A 70 -21.13 13.00 -18.16
C GLU A 70 -19.72 12.82 -18.70
N LEU A 71 -19.59 12.08 -19.81
CA LEU A 71 -18.33 11.98 -20.53
C LEU A 71 -18.03 13.32 -21.23
N ASP A 72 -16.76 13.69 -21.27
CA ASP A 72 -16.30 14.96 -21.90
C ASP A 72 -15.50 14.68 -23.16
N ARG A 73 -14.35 14.04 -23.02
CA ARG A 73 -13.40 13.90 -24.12
C ARG A 73 -12.55 12.65 -23.99
N ILE A 74 -11.85 12.34 -25.07
CA ILE A 74 -10.72 11.41 -25.03
C ILE A 74 -9.54 12.20 -24.48
N SER A 75 -9.06 11.83 -23.29
CA SER A 75 -7.93 12.45 -22.61
C SER A 75 -6.59 11.80 -22.97
N GLY A 76 -6.63 10.61 -23.56
CA GLY A 76 -5.43 9.88 -24.00
C GLY A 76 -5.76 8.58 -24.70
N GLU A 77 -4.72 7.96 -25.23
CA GLU A 77 -4.79 6.60 -25.78
C GLU A 77 -3.45 5.88 -25.61
N ASN A 78 -3.49 4.57 -25.54
CA ASN A 78 -2.34 3.70 -25.72
C ASN A 78 -2.58 2.72 -26.87
N ALA A 79 -1.70 1.74 -27.07
CA ALA A 79 -1.84 0.76 -28.17
C ALA A 79 -3.23 0.08 -28.16
N ASP A 80 -3.73 -0.28 -26.98
CA ASP A 80 -4.91 -1.16 -26.83
C ASP A 80 -6.15 -0.45 -26.30
N CYS A 81 -6.03 0.72 -25.67
CA CYS A 81 -7.14 1.38 -24.97
C CYS A 81 -7.30 2.86 -25.34
N TRP A 82 -8.55 3.31 -25.24
CA TRP A 82 -8.92 4.71 -25.13
C TRP A 82 -9.01 5.10 -23.65
N VAL A 83 -8.51 6.30 -23.33
CA VAL A 83 -8.71 6.95 -22.01
C VAL A 83 -9.76 8.03 -22.21
N ILE A 84 -10.92 7.86 -21.60
CA ILE A 84 -12.06 8.77 -21.72
C ILE A 84 -12.29 9.43 -20.37
N SER A 85 -12.26 10.75 -20.32
CA SER A 85 -12.50 11.53 -19.11
C SER A 85 -13.93 12.03 -19.03
N ALA A 86 -14.42 12.18 -17.81
CA ALA A 86 -15.67 12.86 -17.49
C ALA A 86 -15.48 14.37 -17.35
N LYS A 87 -16.58 15.11 -17.48
CA LYS A 87 -16.64 16.56 -17.22
C LYS A 87 -16.18 16.86 -15.79
N ASP A 88 -15.64 18.03 -15.59
CA ASP A 88 -15.23 18.58 -14.29
C ASP A 88 -14.25 17.66 -13.53
N SER A 89 -13.47 16.85 -14.28
CA SER A 89 -12.53 15.85 -13.73
C SER A 89 -13.21 14.83 -12.80
N ARG A 90 -14.50 14.57 -13.00
CA ARG A 90 -15.29 13.67 -12.14
C ARG A 90 -15.08 12.19 -12.43
N GLY A 91 -14.21 11.83 -13.36
CA GLY A 91 -13.88 10.44 -13.58
C GLY A 91 -13.06 10.18 -14.84
N GLU A 92 -12.60 8.93 -14.93
CA GLU A 92 -11.83 8.42 -16.04
C GLU A 92 -12.15 6.94 -16.26
N VAL A 93 -12.23 6.53 -17.51
CA VAL A 93 -12.46 5.15 -17.89
C VAL A 93 -11.52 4.73 -19.02
N LEU A 94 -10.93 3.54 -18.89
CA LEU A 94 -10.15 2.91 -19.95
C LEU A 94 -10.99 1.84 -20.62
N VAL A 95 -11.11 1.95 -21.94
CA VAL A 95 -11.88 1.02 -22.77
C VAL A 95 -11.00 0.47 -23.88
N THR A 96 -10.98 -0.85 -24.07
CA THR A 96 -10.19 -1.46 -25.14
C THR A 96 -10.71 -1.02 -26.51
N LYS A 97 -9.79 -0.70 -27.42
CA LYS A 97 -10.10 -0.24 -28.77
C LYS A 97 -10.81 -1.30 -29.62
N LYS A 98 -10.40 -2.55 -29.45
CA LYS A 98 -10.85 -3.66 -30.28
C LYS A 98 -12.19 -4.23 -29.83
N GLU A 99 -12.41 -4.37 -28.54
CA GLU A 99 -13.55 -5.11 -27.98
C GLU A 99 -14.55 -4.19 -27.27
N GLY A 100 -14.23 -2.92 -27.05
CA GLY A 100 -15.05 -2.02 -26.25
C GLY A 100 -15.18 -2.44 -24.78
N LYS A 101 -14.23 -3.26 -24.29
CA LYS A 101 -14.26 -3.76 -22.90
C LYS A 101 -13.68 -2.72 -21.94
N VAL A 102 -14.42 -2.43 -20.88
CA VAL A 102 -13.92 -1.57 -19.79
C VAL A 102 -12.92 -2.36 -18.96
N VAL A 103 -11.69 -1.84 -18.82
CA VAL A 103 -10.59 -2.43 -18.03
C VAL A 103 -10.27 -1.63 -16.77
N PHE A 104 -10.63 -0.35 -16.74
CA PHE A 104 -10.45 0.51 -15.58
C PHE A 104 -11.57 1.54 -15.55
N VAL A 105 -12.06 1.89 -14.38
CA VAL A 105 -12.95 3.03 -14.16
C VAL A 105 -12.69 3.66 -12.81
N LYS A 106 -12.55 4.98 -12.80
CA LYS A 106 -12.46 5.82 -11.62
C LYS A 106 -13.53 6.90 -11.70
N VAL A 107 -14.27 7.07 -10.61
CA VAL A 107 -15.24 8.16 -10.45
C VAL A 107 -14.89 8.94 -9.19
N THR A 108 -14.89 10.27 -9.29
CA THR A 108 -14.63 11.19 -8.17
C THR A 108 -15.96 11.81 -7.71
N LEU A 109 -16.24 11.68 -6.43
CA LEU A 109 -17.46 12.12 -5.77
C LEU A 109 -17.13 13.06 -4.59
N LYS A 110 -18.11 13.84 -4.18
CA LYS A 110 -18.07 14.54 -2.88
C LYS A 110 -18.47 13.58 -1.77
N PHE A 111 -18.01 13.80 -0.55
CA PHE A 111 -18.31 12.93 0.57
C PHE A 111 -19.83 12.79 0.84
N ASN A 112 -20.59 13.88 0.69
CA ASN A 112 -22.05 13.88 0.85
C ASN A 112 -22.83 13.23 -0.31
N GLU A 113 -22.18 12.91 -1.42
CA GLU A 113 -22.78 12.20 -2.55
C GLU A 113 -22.69 10.67 -2.38
N VAL A 114 -21.90 10.21 -1.40
CA VAL A 114 -21.72 8.79 -1.12
C VAL A 114 -22.79 8.27 -0.17
N ALA A 115 -23.16 7.00 -0.27
CA ALA A 115 -24.16 6.37 0.57
C ALA A 115 -23.85 6.53 2.08
N ALA A 116 -24.89 6.83 2.88
CA ALA A 116 -24.75 7.17 4.30
C ALA A 116 -24.05 6.08 5.14
N ASN A 117 -24.24 4.80 4.80
CA ASN A 117 -23.55 3.70 5.48
C ASN A 117 -22.02 3.77 5.30
N LEU A 118 -21.54 4.13 4.10
CA LEU A 118 -20.11 4.32 3.85
C LEU A 118 -19.57 5.56 4.58
N GLN A 119 -20.31 6.68 4.57
CA GLN A 119 -19.96 7.87 5.34
C GLN A 119 -19.82 7.55 6.84
N ASN A 120 -20.76 6.77 7.39
CA ASN A 120 -20.73 6.33 8.78
C ASN A 120 -19.53 5.39 9.06
N THR A 121 -19.23 4.47 8.14
CA THR A 121 -18.06 3.57 8.26
C THR A 121 -16.76 4.38 8.32
N VAL A 122 -16.57 5.34 7.42
CA VAL A 122 -15.39 6.23 7.42
C VAL A 122 -15.30 7.00 8.73
N THR A 123 -16.39 7.68 9.11
CA THR A 123 -16.41 8.52 10.32
C THR A 123 -16.14 7.71 11.59
N SER A 124 -16.77 6.54 11.73
CA SER A 124 -16.54 5.68 12.90
C SER A 124 -15.13 5.10 12.94
N THR A 125 -14.56 4.74 11.79
CA THR A 125 -13.18 4.27 11.69
C THR A 125 -12.19 5.33 12.14
N LEU A 126 -12.31 6.56 11.62
CA LEU A 126 -11.41 7.66 11.96
C LEU A 126 -11.56 8.06 13.44
N LYS A 127 -12.79 8.14 13.96
CA LYS A 127 -13.04 8.39 15.39
C LYS A 127 -12.49 7.28 16.28
N GLY A 128 -12.52 6.03 15.83
CA GLY A 128 -11.92 4.91 16.53
C GLY A 128 -10.39 4.98 16.59
N MET A 129 -9.75 5.65 15.63
CA MET A 129 -8.30 5.89 15.62
C MET A 129 -7.91 7.10 16.49
N ASP A 130 -8.63 8.22 16.38
CA ASP A 130 -8.46 9.41 17.25
C ASP A 130 -9.79 10.15 17.41
N ALA A 131 -10.45 9.91 18.54
CA ALA A 131 -11.77 10.49 18.84
C ALA A 131 -11.76 12.01 19.02
N LYS A 132 -10.60 12.61 19.33
CA LYS A 132 -10.46 14.04 19.64
C LYS A 132 -10.25 14.90 18.41
N ARG A 133 -9.89 14.30 17.29
CA ARG A 133 -9.57 15.00 16.06
C ARG A 133 -10.81 15.24 15.19
N ALA A 134 -10.90 16.42 14.59
CA ALA A 134 -11.84 16.69 13.51
C ALA A 134 -11.26 16.21 12.19
N TYR A 135 -12.11 15.64 11.34
CA TYR A 135 -11.72 15.10 10.04
C TYR A 135 -12.51 15.79 8.94
N VAL A 136 -11.81 16.12 7.86
CA VAL A 136 -12.40 16.63 6.63
C VAL A 136 -12.02 15.65 5.51
N ILE A 137 -13.03 15.16 4.80
CA ILE A 137 -12.83 14.36 3.57
C ILE A 137 -13.07 15.31 2.40
N ASP A 138 -12.03 15.54 1.64
CA ASP A 138 -12.04 16.48 0.50
C ASP A 138 -12.55 15.80 -0.77
N SER A 139 -12.24 14.53 -0.97
CA SER A 139 -12.61 13.76 -2.15
C SER A 139 -12.89 12.30 -1.83
N VAL A 140 -13.74 11.70 -2.63
CA VAL A 140 -14.00 10.26 -2.62
C VAL A 140 -13.81 9.72 -4.02
N GLU A 141 -12.99 8.70 -4.17
CA GLU A 141 -12.79 8.02 -5.43
C GLU A 141 -13.37 6.60 -5.35
N ARG A 142 -14.16 6.25 -6.36
CA ARG A 142 -14.61 4.89 -6.58
C ARG A 142 -13.78 4.30 -7.70
N ILE A 143 -12.93 3.32 -7.37
CA ILE A 143 -11.96 2.73 -8.29
C ILE A 143 -12.33 1.26 -8.52
N ASN A 144 -12.36 0.86 -9.80
CA ASN A 144 -12.49 -0.53 -10.18
C ASN A 144 -11.50 -0.84 -11.32
N TRP A 145 -10.51 -1.66 -11.00
CA TRP A 145 -9.47 -2.10 -11.93
C TRP A 145 -9.01 -3.51 -11.56
N GLU A 146 -9.11 -4.45 -12.49
CA GLU A 146 -8.67 -5.83 -12.30
C GLU A 146 -9.01 -6.43 -10.92
N LYS A 147 -8.02 -6.38 -10.00
CA LYS A 147 -8.13 -6.89 -8.62
C LYS A 147 -8.52 -5.82 -7.60
N GLU A 148 -8.51 -4.54 -8.00
CA GLU A 148 -8.87 -3.43 -7.14
C GLU A 148 -10.32 -3.01 -7.36
N ASN A 149 -11.12 -3.11 -6.31
CA ASN A 149 -12.51 -2.69 -6.31
C ASN A 149 -12.78 -1.98 -4.97
N VAL A 150 -12.44 -0.69 -4.92
CA VAL A 150 -12.37 0.05 -3.65
C VAL A 150 -13.06 1.40 -3.71
N TRP A 151 -13.49 1.86 -2.54
CA TRP A 151 -13.77 3.24 -2.22
C TRP A 151 -12.56 3.85 -1.53
N GLN A 152 -12.03 4.95 -2.05
CA GLN A 152 -10.92 5.67 -1.49
C GLN A 152 -11.40 7.05 -1.02
N PHE A 153 -11.33 7.31 0.27
CA PHE A 153 -11.71 8.57 0.92
C PHE A 153 -10.45 9.34 1.29
N ASN A 154 -10.28 10.54 0.78
CA ASN A 154 -9.07 11.34 0.97
C ASN A 154 -9.40 12.72 1.54
N GLY A 155 -8.57 13.18 2.46
CA GLY A 155 -8.53 14.55 2.96
C GLY A 155 -7.08 14.95 3.23
N LYS A 156 -6.87 16.19 3.65
CA LYS A 156 -5.53 16.74 3.87
C LYS A 156 -4.62 15.84 4.72
N ASP A 157 -5.18 15.28 5.79
CA ASP A 157 -4.42 14.50 6.77
C ASP A 157 -5.05 13.14 7.06
N VAL A 158 -5.96 12.69 6.22
CA VAL A 158 -6.70 11.44 6.41
C VAL A 158 -6.84 10.69 5.09
N SER A 159 -6.82 9.36 5.18
CA SER A 159 -7.17 8.49 4.06
C SER A 159 -7.84 7.22 4.59
N VAL A 160 -8.90 6.77 3.93
CA VAL A 160 -9.58 5.51 4.26
C VAL A 160 -9.88 4.76 2.97
N SER A 161 -9.46 3.51 2.88
CA SER A 161 -9.80 2.59 1.80
C SER A 161 -10.79 1.55 2.29
N ILE A 162 -11.88 1.37 1.55
CA ILE A 162 -12.95 0.41 1.83
C ILE A 162 -13.10 -0.51 0.63
N ASP A 163 -13.11 -1.83 0.85
CA ASP A 163 -13.47 -2.80 -0.16
C ASP A 163 -14.92 -2.61 -0.58
N ALA A 164 -15.14 -2.41 -1.86
CA ALA A 164 -16.46 -2.02 -2.35
C ALA A 164 -17.43 -3.20 -2.48
N GLN A 165 -16.96 -4.44 -2.43
CA GLN A 165 -17.82 -5.62 -2.45
C GLN A 165 -18.32 -5.97 -1.05
N THR A 166 -17.42 -5.87 -0.06
CA THR A 166 -17.71 -6.29 1.32
C THR A 166 -18.08 -5.15 2.25
N GLY A 167 -17.80 -3.90 1.87
CA GLY A 167 -17.95 -2.72 2.72
C GLY A 167 -16.95 -2.68 3.90
N LYS A 168 -15.95 -3.54 3.92
CA LYS A 168 -14.95 -3.60 4.99
C LYS A 168 -13.81 -2.60 4.74
N VAL A 169 -13.35 -1.98 5.81
CA VAL A 169 -12.17 -1.11 5.76
C VAL A 169 -10.94 -1.97 5.48
N ASN A 170 -10.22 -1.67 4.41
CA ASN A 170 -8.92 -2.26 4.10
C ASN A 170 -7.83 -1.56 4.90
N THR A 171 -7.73 -0.24 4.73
CA THR A 171 -6.74 0.60 5.41
C THR A 171 -7.38 1.91 5.86
N ALA A 172 -6.85 2.47 6.94
CA ALA A 172 -7.14 3.84 7.36
C ALA A 172 -5.85 4.48 7.87
N SER A 173 -5.66 5.76 7.59
CA SER A 173 -4.47 6.48 8.00
C SER A 173 -4.75 7.91 8.42
N LEU A 174 -3.98 8.37 9.41
CA LEU A 174 -4.01 9.74 9.93
C LEU A 174 -2.59 10.29 9.94
N ARG A 175 -2.36 11.46 9.38
CA ARG A 175 -1.06 12.14 9.38
C ARG A 175 -0.94 13.01 10.63
N TYR A 176 0.25 12.97 11.21
CA TYR A 176 0.67 13.78 12.35
C TYR A 176 2.06 14.35 12.08
N THR A 177 2.43 15.36 12.85
CA THR A 177 3.82 15.78 12.99
C THR A 177 4.44 15.11 14.22
N ALA A 178 5.76 14.95 14.22
CA ALA A 178 6.46 14.34 15.36
C ALA A 178 6.20 15.07 16.70
N GLN A 179 5.94 16.41 16.65
CA GLN A 179 5.61 17.22 17.84
C GLN A 179 4.25 16.87 18.44
N GLN A 180 3.33 16.31 17.66
CA GLN A 180 1.99 15.90 18.13
C GLN A 180 1.99 14.52 18.79
N MET A 181 3.13 13.84 18.79
CA MET A 181 3.24 12.45 19.22
C MET A 181 3.79 12.31 20.64
N ASN A 182 3.60 11.10 21.19
CA ASN A 182 4.28 10.72 22.44
C ASN A 182 5.80 10.69 22.22
N ALA A 183 6.55 11.46 23.02
CA ALA A 183 7.99 11.58 22.92
C ALA A 183 8.73 10.22 22.97
N LYS A 184 8.22 9.24 23.75
CA LYS A 184 8.82 7.89 23.84
C LYS A 184 8.74 7.14 22.50
N VAL A 185 7.66 7.30 21.75
CA VAL A 185 7.49 6.67 20.42
C VAL A 185 8.49 7.27 19.44
N VAL A 186 8.62 8.61 19.43
CA VAL A 186 9.58 9.34 18.59
C VAL A 186 11.01 8.94 18.94
N GLU A 187 11.34 8.86 20.25
CA GLU A 187 12.65 8.40 20.72
C GLU A 187 12.94 6.95 20.26
N THR A 188 11.95 6.06 20.33
CA THR A 188 12.06 4.68 19.83
C THR A 188 12.38 4.66 18.34
N ALA A 189 11.70 5.50 17.54
CA ALA A 189 11.95 5.61 16.11
C ALA A 189 13.38 6.09 15.82
N HIS A 190 13.86 7.14 16.52
CA HIS A 190 15.24 7.64 16.39
C HIS A 190 16.31 6.60 16.77
N LYS A 191 16.12 5.88 17.89
CA LYS A 191 17.04 4.81 18.31
C LYS A 191 17.07 3.67 17.28
N THR A 192 15.91 3.34 16.72
CA THR A 192 15.79 2.31 15.69
C THR A 192 16.50 2.76 14.41
N LEU A 193 16.25 3.97 13.93
CA LEU A 193 16.91 4.53 12.74
C LEU A 193 18.44 4.51 12.88
N LYS A 194 18.96 4.98 14.02
CA LYS A 194 20.41 4.93 14.33
C LYS A 194 20.96 3.50 14.28
N SER A 195 20.15 2.52 14.68
CA SER A 195 20.54 1.10 14.66
C SER A 195 20.59 0.53 13.25
N LEU A 196 19.59 0.87 12.42
CA LEU A 196 19.49 0.43 11.01
C LEU A 196 20.57 1.09 10.13
N SER A 197 20.83 2.39 10.32
CA SER A 197 21.81 3.16 9.55
C SER A 197 23.27 2.88 9.92
N LYS A 198 23.52 1.95 10.85
CA LYS A 198 24.87 1.62 11.35
C LYS A 198 25.65 2.85 11.85
N GLY A 199 24.93 3.84 12.38
CA GLY A 199 25.52 5.08 12.92
C GLY A 199 25.68 6.21 11.90
N ASN A 200 25.35 6.00 10.62
CA ASN A 200 25.29 7.09 9.66
C ASN A 200 24.23 8.11 10.07
N THR A 201 24.50 9.39 9.85
CA THR A 201 23.56 10.46 10.16
C THR A 201 22.34 10.35 9.23
N GLN A 202 21.20 9.99 9.79
CA GLN A 202 19.91 9.95 9.11
C GLN A 202 18.89 10.72 9.96
N VAL A 203 17.95 11.37 9.30
CA VAL A 203 16.92 12.20 9.93
C VAL A 203 15.55 11.64 9.58
N LEU A 204 14.68 11.48 10.56
CA LEU A 204 13.28 11.12 10.30
C LEU A 204 12.56 12.27 9.61
N LEU A 205 11.66 11.95 8.70
CA LEU A 205 10.70 12.92 8.17
C LEU A 205 9.87 13.50 9.32
N PRO A 206 9.49 14.80 9.23
CA PRO A 206 8.66 15.42 10.25
C PRO A 206 7.25 14.84 10.32
N ASP A 207 6.76 14.31 9.20
CA ASP A 207 5.43 13.71 9.10
C ASP A 207 5.46 12.24 9.50
N VAL A 208 4.52 11.85 10.34
CA VAL A 208 4.33 10.49 10.84
C VAL A 208 2.89 10.08 10.57
N THR A 209 2.69 8.83 10.21
CA THR A 209 1.36 8.32 9.90
C THR A 209 0.92 7.27 10.92
N LEU A 210 -0.25 7.47 11.55
CA LEU A 210 -0.95 6.41 12.26
C LEU A 210 -1.73 5.59 11.24
N VAL A 211 -1.47 4.28 11.19
CA VAL A 211 -2.06 3.37 10.20
C VAL A 211 -2.84 2.26 10.89
N LYS A 212 -4.01 1.96 10.37
CA LYS A 212 -4.75 0.72 10.57
C LYS A 212 -4.78 -0.03 9.25
N ASP A 213 -4.40 -1.31 9.24
CA ASP A 213 -4.37 -2.14 8.04
C ASP A 213 -4.88 -3.54 8.39
N THR A 214 -6.07 -3.86 7.91
CA THR A 214 -6.73 -5.13 8.25
C THR A 214 -6.10 -6.32 7.55
N GLN A 215 -5.48 -6.12 6.39
CA GLN A 215 -4.81 -7.19 5.64
C GLN A 215 -3.50 -7.62 6.33
N ARG A 216 -2.81 -6.67 6.98
CA ARG A 216 -1.58 -6.91 7.75
C ARG A 216 -1.84 -7.22 9.22
N HIS A 217 -3.11 -7.28 9.64
CA HIS A 217 -3.48 -7.40 11.05
C HIS A 217 -2.92 -6.28 11.93
N TRP A 218 -2.73 -5.08 11.36
CA TRP A 218 -2.34 -3.89 12.10
C TRP A 218 -3.59 -3.20 12.64
N ASP A 219 -3.76 -3.22 13.98
CA ASP A 219 -4.86 -2.49 14.61
C ASP A 219 -4.58 -0.98 14.55
N GLN A 220 -3.46 -0.55 15.14
CA GLN A 220 -2.95 0.81 14.99
C GLN A 220 -1.43 0.78 15.15
N VAL A 221 -0.72 1.30 14.17
CA VAL A 221 0.74 1.41 14.18
C VAL A 221 1.19 2.78 13.71
N TRP A 222 2.29 3.26 14.25
CA TRP A 222 2.98 4.46 13.79
C TRP A 222 3.97 4.09 12.70
N SER A 223 3.87 4.73 11.55
CA SER A 223 4.80 4.59 10.43
C SER A 223 5.71 5.80 10.35
N PHE A 224 7.01 5.57 10.47
CA PHE A 224 8.07 6.55 10.31
C PHE A 224 8.90 6.23 9.09
N MET A 225 9.41 7.27 8.45
CA MET A 225 10.34 7.16 7.32
C MET A 225 11.48 8.17 7.51
N ASP A 226 12.68 7.84 7.08
CA ASP A 226 13.77 8.81 7.03
C ASP A 226 13.67 9.74 5.82
N SER A 227 14.38 10.86 5.86
CA SER A 227 14.34 11.90 4.83
C SER A 227 14.84 11.44 3.46
N SER A 228 15.70 10.44 3.42
CA SER A 228 16.19 9.82 2.18
C SER A 228 15.29 8.69 1.67
N ARG A 229 14.22 8.35 2.41
CA ARG A 229 13.32 7.22 2.13
C ARG A 229 14.04 5.87 2.01
N THR A 230 15.15 5.75 2.73
CA THR A 230 15.94 4.51 2.79
C THR A 230 15.44 3.55 3.85
N TYR A 231 14.88 4.08 4.94
CA TYR A 231 14.45 3.29 6.09
C TYR A 231 12.98 3.56 6.41
N SER A 232 12.22 2.49 6.61
CA SER A 232 10.87 2.55 7.19
C SER A 232 10.87 1.85 8.54
N ILE A 233 10.18 2.42 9.51
CA ILE A 233 10.08 1.91 10.88
C ILE A 233 8.62 1.94 11.29
N ILE A 234 8.09 0.78 11.68
CA ILE A 234 6.72 0.64 12.15
C ILE A 234 6.74 0.33 13.65
N ILE A 235 5.99 1.12 14.42
CA ILE A 235 5.91 1.02 15.88
C ILE A 235 4.46 0.82 16.29
N GLY A 236 4.17 -0.18 17.10
CA GLY A 236 2.83 -0.40 17.66
C GLY A 236 2.36 0.81 18.47
N ALA A 237 1.18 1.34 18.16
CA ALA A 237 0.68 2.58 18.78
C ALA A 237 0.38 2.40 20.27
N LYS A 238 -0.11 1.24 20.67
CA LYS A 238 -0.41 0.91 22.08
C LYS A 238 0.81 0.41 22.84
N THR A 239 1.69 -0.33 22.15
CA THR A 239 2.81 -1.02 22.81
C THR A 239 4.10 -0.18 22.81
N GLY A 240 4.25 0.78 21.89
CA GLY A 240 5.49 1.53 21.68
C GLY A 240 6.67 0.67 21.20
N LYS A 241 6.42 -0.58 20.81
CA LYS A 241 7.47 -1.52 20.35
C LYS A 241 7.63 -1.44 18.84
N VAL A 242 8.85 -1.59 18.35
CA VAL A 242 9.11 -1.77 16.92
C VAL A 242 8.51 -3.10 16.49
N VAL A 243 7.70 -3.10 15.45
CA VAL A 243 7.03 -4.28 14.90
C VAL A 243 7.43 -4.58 13.46
N SER A 244 7.94 -3.58 12.74
CA SER A 244 8.56 -3.80 11.43
C SER A 244 9.66 -2.79 11.19
N ALA A 245 10.65 -3.17 10.36
CA ALA A 245 11.73 -2.32 9.89
C ALA A 245 12.15 -2.76 8.49
N THR A 246 12.25 -1.81 7.56
CA THR A 246 12.62 -2.06 6.17
C THR A 246 13.80 -1.18 5.77
N ILE A 247 14.74 -1.73 5.00
CA ILE A 247 15.92 -1.05 4.44
C ILE A 247 15.80 -1.05 2.91
N PHE A 248 15.21 0.00 2.35
CA PHE A 248 14.86 0.04 0.93
C PHE A 248 16.06 0.01 -0.02
N ASN A 249 17.20 0.57 0.35
CA ASN A 249 18.40 0.52 -0.49
C ASN A 249 18.90 -0.91 -0.72
N GLU A 250 18.61 -1.84 0.19
CA GLU A 250 18.93 -3.25 0.01
C GLU A 250 17.95 -3.97 -0.92
N PHE A 251 16.78 -3.36 -1.16
CA PHE A 251 15.75 -3.90 -2.06
C PHE A 251 15.79 -3.26 -3.46
N SER A 252 16.25 -1.99 -3.59
CA SER A 252 16.13 -1.20 -4.81
C SER A 252 17.13 -1.57 -5.92
N ASN A 253 16.83 -1.13 -7.14
CA ASN A 253 17.68 -1.20 -8.33
C ASN A 253 18.23 -2.61 -8.60
N ASP A 254 19.56 -2.78 -8.50
CA ASP A 254 20.26 -4.04 -8.82
C ASP A 254 19.84 -5.25 -7.97
N ASN A 255 19.13 -5.02 -6.87
CA ASN A 255 18.69 -6.08 -5.96
C ASN A 255 17.23 -6.46 -6.14
N TYR A 256 16.47 -5.68 -6.92
CA TYR A 256 15.06 -5.96 -7.20
C TYR A 256 14.90 -7.27 -7.99
N VAL A 257 13.89 -8.03 -7.61
CA VAL A 257 13.41 -9.23 -8.32
C VAL A 257 11.91 -9.08 -8.49
N SER A 258 11.40 -9.22 -9.71
CA SER A 258 9.96 -9.16 -9.97
C SER A 258 9.24 -10.33 -9.27
N ASP A 259 7.97 -10.15 -8.92
CA ASP A 259 7.17 -11.19 -8.25
C ASP A 259 7.12 -12.49 -9.07
N GLU A 260 7.13 -12.39 -10.40
CA GLU A 260 7.14 -13.53 -11.32
C GLU A 260 8.47 -14.31 -11.30
N ASP A 261 9.58 -13.62 -11.00
CA ASP A 261 10.91 -14.20 -10.97
C ASP A 261 11.34 -14.68 -9.57
N ILE A 262 10.67 -14.21 -8.50
CA ILE A 262 10.95 -14.65 -7.13
C ILE A 262 11.02 -16.17 -7.00
N PRO A 263 10.07 -16.97 -7.53
CA PRO A 263 10.14 -18.43 -7.42
C PRO A 263 11.34 -19.06 -8.14
N LYS A 264 11.84 -18.41 -9.20
CA LYS A 264 13.00 -18.90 -9.96
C LYS A 264 14.31 -18.55 -9.26
N VAL A 265 14.45 -17.26 -8.87
CA VAL A 265 15.66 -16.71 -8.24
C VAL A 265 15.90 -17.36 -6.87
N PHE A 266 14.84 -17.60 -6.11
CA PHE A 266 14.89 -18.18 -4.76
C PHE A 266 14.37 -19.63 -4.71
N ALA A 267 14.52 -20.39 -5.80
CA ALA A 267 14.12 -21.80 -5.87
C ALA A 267 14.81 -22.67 -4.79
N LYS A 268 16.01 -22.29 -4.37
CA LYS A 268 16.74 -22.91 -3.26
C LYS A 268 16.91 -21.91 -2.12
N PRO A 269 16.75 -22.34 -0.86
CA PRO A 269 17.02 -21.48 0.28
C PRO A 269 18.46 -20.95 0.24
N PHE A 270 18.62 -19.65 0.46
CA PHE A 270 19.93 -19.00 0.49
C PHE A 270 20.73 -19.37 1.75
N TYR A 271 20.01 -19.53 2.86
CA TYR A 271 20.58 -19.92 4.16
C TYR A 271 20.02 -21.25 4.65
N THR A 272 20.86 -22.04 5.34
CA THR A 272 20.36 -23.09 6.24
C THR A 272 19.64 -22.44 7.42
N LYS A 273 18.86 -23.22 8.17
CA LYS A 273 18.09 -22.72 9.33
C LYS A 273 19.00 -22.05 10.36
N GLU A 274 20.11 -22.67 10.70
CA GLU A 274 21.08 -22.17 11.68
C GLU A 274 21.76 -20.88 11.19
N LYS A 275 22.18 -20.85 9.93
CA LYS A 275 22.77 -19.64 9.32
C LYS A 275 21.79 -18.49 9.24
N ALA A 276 20.50 -18.74 8.95
CA ALA A 276 19.47 -17.73 8.95
C ALA A 276 19.31 -17.09 10.33
N ILE A 277 19.27 -17.90 11.41
CA ILE A 277 19.22 -17.37 12.79
C ILE A 277 20.46 -16.51 13.07
N VAL A 278 21.66 -16.99 12.75
CA VAL A 278 22.90 -16.24 12.98
C VAL A 278 22.90 -14.90 12.25
N ALA A 279 22.41 -14.86 11.00
CA ALA A 279 22.38 -13.66 10.19
C ALA A 279 21.34 -12.62 10.69
N VAL A 280 20.16 -13.07 11.14
CA VAL A 280 19.04 -12.19 11.54
C VAL A 280 19.13 -11.76 13.01
N ASN A 281 19.62 -12.63 13.89
CA ASN A 281 19.55 -12.44 15.35
C ASN A 281 20.19 -11.13 15.86
N PRO A 282 21.32 -10.65 15.34
CA PRO A 282 21.87 -9.36 15.76
C PRO A 282 20.90 -8.18 15.56
N MET A 283 20.21 -8.15 14.41
CA MET A 283 19.19 -7.14 14.13
C MET A 283 17.99 -7.30 15.06
N MET A 284 17.53 -8.53 15.28
CA MET A 284 16.40 -8.82 16.17
C MET A 284 16.68 -8.40 17.61
N LYS A 285 17.88 -8.67 18.12
CA LYS A 285 18.27 -8.23 19.46
C LYS A 285 18.35 -6.71 19.55
N LYS A 286 18.99 -6.06 18.59
CA LYS A 286 19.26 -4.63 18.63
C LYS A 286 18.03 -3.76 18.42
N VAL A 287 17.17 -4.13 17.49
CA VAL A 287 16.01 -3.33 17.03
C VAL A 287 14.72 -3.76 17.72
N PHE A 288 14.48 -5.06 17.81
CA PHE A 288 13.20 -5.61 18.28
C PHE A 288 13.26 -6.14 19.72
N ASN A 289 14.43 -6.10 20.35
CA ASN A 289 14.67 -6.67 21.68
C ASN A 289 14.22 -8.15 21.77
N LEU A 290 14.50 -8.93 20.73
CA LEU A 290 14.09 -10.33 20.58
C LEU A 290 15.29 -11.21 20.26
N ASP A 291 15.45 -12.31 21.01
CA ASP A 291 16.47 -13.33 20.74
C ASP A 291 15.84 -14.53 20.01
N LEU A 292 16.36 -14.85 18.83
CA LEU A 292 15.90 -15.96 18.00
C LEU A 292 16.50 -17.31 18.42
N SER A 293 17.25 -17.41 19.50
CA SER A 293 17.79 -18.68 19.99
C SER A 293 16.68 -19.70 20.27
N GLY A 294 16.80 -20.86 19.63
CA GLY A 294 15.81 -21.94 19.76
C GLY A 294 14.50 -21.73 18.99
N TYR A 295 14.49 -20.80 18.03
CA TYR A 295 13.39 -20.71 17.08
C TYR A 295 13.52 -21.76 15.98
N ASN A 296 12.39 -22.28 15.51
CA ASN A 296 12.30 -23.05 14.29
C ASN A 296 12.29 -22.10 13.09
N VAL A 297 12.96 -22.50 12.01
CA VAL A 297 13.03 -21.71 10.77
C VAL A 297 12.43 -22.49 9.62
N SER A 298 11.56 -21.85 8.88
CA SER A 298 11.10 -22.27 7.55
C SER A 298 11.39 -21.17 6.54
N SER A 299 11.58 -21.53 5.28
CA SER A 299 11.76 -20.56 4.21
C SER A 299 10.82 -20.87 3.05
N LYS A 300 10.32 -19.82 2.44
CA LYS A 300 9.58 -19.88 1.19
C LYS A 300 10.11 -18.76 0.29
N TYR A 301 10.78 -19.15 -0.77
CA TYR A 301 11.45 -18.19 -1.67
C TYR A 301 12.44 -17.29 -0.93
N ASN A 302 12.24 -15.98 -0.99
CA ASN A 302 13.08 -14.97 -0.34
C ASN A 302 12.68 -14.69 1.13
N GLU A 303 11.62 -15.32 1.66
CA GLU A 303 11.15 -15.11 3.02
C GLU A 303 11.60 -16.22 3.96
N TYR A 304 12.05 -15.84 5.15
CA TYR A 304 12.39 -16.70 6.27
C TYR A 304 11.45 -16.43 7.42
N THR A 305 10.72 -17.47 7.86
CA THR A 305 9.79 -17.40 8.99
C THR A 305 10.39 -18.10 10.18
N PHE A 306 10.51 -17.39 11.30
CA PHE A 306 11.03 -17.86 12.57
C PHE A 306 9.87 -18.00 13.55
N THR A 307 9.68 -19.21 14.10
CA THR A 307 8.59 -19.53 15.01
C THR A 307 9.08 -20.23 16.27
N LYS A 308 8.46 -19.91 17.42
CA LYS A 308 8.69 -20.59 18.68
C LYS A 308 7.42 -20.53 19.51
N LYS A 309 6.99 -21.64 20.10
CA LYS A 309 5.78 -21.69 20.93
C LYS A 309 5.85 -20.67 22.07
N GLY A 310 4.79 -19.89 22.25
CA GLY A 310 4.71 -18.85 23.27
C GLY A 310 5.60 -17.62 23.01
N LYS A 311 6.00 -17.41 21.76
CA LYS A 311 6.83 -16.26 21.36
C LYS A 311 6.30 -15.65 20.06
N PRO A 312 6.59 -14.37 19.79
CA PRO A 312 6.24 -13.74 18.52
C PRO A 312 6.79 -14.50 17.32
N THR A 313 6.07 -14.50 16.22
CA THR A 313 6.57 -14.96 14.91
C THR A 313 7.36 -13.82 14.28
N VAL A 314 8.50 -14.15 13.67
CA VAL A 314 9.30 -13.19 12.88
C VAL A 314 9.32 -13.64 11.43
N ILE A 315 9.10 -12.69 10.53
CA ILE A 315 9.31 -12.87 9.09
C ILE A 315 10.43 -11.92 8.69
N ALA A 316 11.41 -12.43 7.95
CA ALA A 316 12.49 -11.62 7.39
C ALA A 316 12.72 -11.96 5.93
N SER A 317 12.84 -10.96 5.07
CA SER A 317 13.02 -11.11 3.63
C SER A 317 14.44 -10.77 3.21
N ILE A 318 14.97 -11.52 2.25
CA ILE A 318 16.31 -11.30 1.65
C ILE A 318 16.19 -10.80 0.22
N ASN A 319 17.21 -10.04 -0.19
CA ASN A 319 17.42 -9.70 -1.60
C ASN A 319 18.20 -10.82 -2.33
N LYS A 320 18.42 -10.67 -3.64
CA LYS A 320 19.14 -11.66 -4.45
C LYS A 320 20.62 -11.87 -4.08
N LYS A 321 21.19 -11.00 -3.22
CA LYS A 321 22.53 -11.15 -2.65
C LYS A 321 22.51 -11.84 -1.27
N GLY A 322 21.35 -12.21 -0.77
CA GLY A 322 21.18 -12.83 0.54
C GLY A 322 21.18 -11.83 1.71
N VAL A 323 21.12 -10.53 1.46
CA VAL A 323 21.06 -9.51 2.52
C VAL A 323 19.62 -9.39 3.02
N PHE A 324 19.41 -9.52 4.32
CA PHE A 324 18.11 -9.27 4.93
C PHE A 324 17.82 -7.77 4.94
N TYR A 325 16.65 -7.38 4.42
CA TYR A 325 16.26 -5.97 4.27
C TYR A 325 14.90 -5.63 4.88
N ASP A 326 14.03 -6.61 5.09
CA ASP A 326 12.70 -6.42 5.67
C ASP A 326 12.50 -7.37 6.84
N PHE A 327 11.94 -6.84 7.93
CA PHE A 327 11.73 -7.56 9.18
C PHE A 327 10.37 -7.22 9.74
N THR A 328 9.56 -8.22 10.05
CA THR A 328 8.26 -8.05 10.70
C THR A 328 8.13 -9.01 11.88
N VAL A 329 7.67 -8.48 13.00
CA VAL A 329 7.40 -9.23 14.25
C VAL A 329 5.92 -9.23 14.53
N THR A 330 5.30 -10.39 14.46
CA THR A 330 3.89 -10.58 14.78
C THR A 330 3.76 -11.19 16.19
N PRO A 331 3.07 -10.54 17.12
CA PRO A 331 2.77 -11.10 18.44
C PRO A 331 2.04 -12.44 18.37
N GLU A 332 2.11 -13.24 19.42
CA GLU A 332 1.48 -14.59 19.47
C GLU A 332 -0.04 -14.55 19.24
N ASN A 333 -0.71 -13.49 19.68
CA ASN A 333 -2.14 -13.27 19.44
C ASN A 333 -2.47 -12.81 18.02
N GLY A 334 -1.46 -12.67 17.15
CA GLY A 334 -1.62 -12.27 15.75
C GLY A 334 -1.98 -10.79 15.52
N LEU A 335 -2.13 -9.98 16.58
CA LEU A 335 -2.53 -8.58 16.48
C LEU A 335 -1.34 -7.64 16.74
N ILE A 336 -1.01 -6.83 15.75
CA ILE A 336 0.05 -5.83 15.83
C ILE A 336 -0.57 -4.47 16.19
N ASN A 337 -0.24 -3.96 17.37
CA ASN A 337 -0.76 -2.68 17.87
C ASN A 337 0.21 -1.96 18.82
#